data_c4924f55f6b05b6e7ca2e02bf5e842e3
#
_entry.id   c4924f55f6b05b6e7ca2e02bf5e842e3
#
_cell.length_a   1.000
_cell.length_b   1.000
_cell.length_c   1.000
_cell.angle_alpha   90.00
_cell.angle_beta   90.00
_cell.angle_gamma   90.00
#
_symmetry.space_group_name_H-M   'P 1'
#
loop_
_entity.id
_entity.type
_entity.pdbx_description
1 polymer ?
#
loop_
_entity_poly.entity_id
_entity_poly.type
_entity_poly.pdbx_seq_one_letter_code
_entity_poly.pdbx_strand_id
1 'polypeptide(L)'
;MFFKTLVVGALLSLNSAFAADTLTVANAASLSGGPLAPGAIVSIFASNLASQTAVAPDAANPPTTLGGVQVTVGTASLRLYFVSRNQINAVLPLNAPLGAQTLTVKSPSGTFTGPITIDASAAPGLFSMTGDGTRHGAIVDALTFRLGAFSASAPVR
;
A
#
# COMPACT_ATOMS: atom_id res chain seq x y z
N MET A 1 21.48 -0.13 -68.42
CA MET A 1 20.19 0.08 -67.76
C MET A 1 20.29 -0.65 -66.43
N PHE A 2 20.66 0.06 -65.34
CA PHE A 2 20.91 -0.56 -64.03
C PHE A 2 19.72 -0.30 -63.13
N PHE A 3 19.01 -1.35 -62.74
CA PHE A 3 17.93 -1.30 -61.75
C PHE A 3 18.55 -1.30 -60.33
N LYS A 4 18.38 -0.18 -59.60
CA LYS A 4 18.68 -0.10 -58.17
C LYS A 4 17.47 -0.62 -57.38
N THR A 5 17.65 -1.80 -56.79
CA THR A 5 16.66 -2.35 -55.83
C THR A 5 16.80 -1.61 -54.51
N LEU A 6 15.76 -0.87 -54.13
CA LEU A 6 15.66 -0.19 -52.83
C LEU A 6 15.09 -1.18 -51.83
N VAL A 7 15.92 -1.66 -50.88
CA VAL A 7 15.48 -2.46 -49.76
C VAL A 7 14.99 -1.54 -48.65
N VAL A 8 13.67 -1.45 -48.47
CA VAL A 8 13.06 -0.76 -47.34
C VAL A 8 13.07 -1.72 -46.16
N GLY A 9 13.99 -1.52 -45.21
CA GLY A 9 14.04 -2.22 -43.96
C GLY A 9 12.94 -1.72 -43.03
N ALA A 10 11.91 -2.54 -42.79
CA ALA A 10 10.89 -2.28 -41.76
C ALA A 10 11.54 -2.51 -40.39
N LEU A 11 11.79 -1.44 -39.62
CA LEU A 11 12.10 -1.55 -38.19
C LEU A 11 10.82 -1.96 -37.46
N LEU A 12 10.72 -3.24 -37.11
CA LEU A 12 9.76 -3.68 -36.09
C LEU A 12 10.27 -3.20 -34.72
N SER A 13 9.67 -2.12 -34.20
CA SER A 13 9.81 -1.75 -32.80
C SER A 13 9.09 -2.80 -31.96
N LEU A 14 9.84 -3.69 -31.31
CA LEU A 14 9.31 -4.55 -30.24
C LEU A 14 8.96 -3.63 -29.05
N ASN A 15 7.70 -3.23 -28.96
CA ASN A 15 7.15 -2.74 -27.71
C ASN A 15 7.08 -3.94 -26.74
N SER A 16 8.10 -4.08 -25.89
CA SER A 16 7.99 -4.94 -24.72
C SER A 16 6.95 -4.33 -23.81
N ALA A 17 5.70 -4.80 -23.90
CA ALA A 17 4.70 -4.57 -22.90
C ALA A 17 5.20 -5.25 -21.62
N PHE A 18 5.84 -4.49 -20.74
CA PHE A 18 6.06 -4.94 -19.38
C PHE A 18 4.67 -5.19 -18.80
N ALA A 19 4.41 -6.45 -18.42
CA ALA A 19 3.24 -6.77 -17.64
C ALA A 19 3.29 -5.85 -16.40
N ALA A 20 2.30 -4.97 -16.27
CA ALA A 20 2.20 -4.13 -15.09
C ALA A 20 2.02 -5.09 -13.90
N ASP A 21 3.02 -5.15 -13.01
CA ASP A 21 2.91 -5.88 -11.75
C ASP A 21 1.65 -5.41 -11.04
N THR A 22 0.71 -6.33 -10.81
CA THR A 22 -0.58 -6.00 -10.23
C THR A 22 -0.37 -5.54 -8.79
N LEU A 23 -0.61 -4.25 -8.56
CA LEU A 23 -0.52 -3.65 -7.24
C LEU A 23 -1.79 -3.98 -6.47
N THR A 24 -1.64 -4.64 -5.31
CA THR A 24 -2.74 -4.98 -4.42
C THR A 24 -2.66 -4.13 -3.16
N VAL A 25 -3.81 -3.57 -2.75
CA VAL A 25 -3.93 -2.75 -1.54
C VAL A 25 -4.91 -3.42 -0.58
N ALA A 26 -4.53 -3.53 0.68
CA ALA A 26 -5.36 -4.10 1.74
C ALA A 26 -5.29 -3.23 3.01
N ASN A 27 -6.31 -3.34 3.86
CA ASN A 27 -6.23 -2.84 5.23
C ASN A 27 -5.12 -3.59 5.97
N ALA A 28 -4.18 -2.87 6.59
CA ALA A 28 -3.00 -3.49 7.21
C ALA A 28 -3.35 -4.36 8.44
N ALA A 29 -4.50 -4.13 9.07
CA ALA A 29 -4.91 -4.86 10.27
C ALA A 29 -5.69 -6.13 9.94
N SER A 30 -6.62 -6.08 8.97
CA SER A 30 -7.48 -7.20 8.60
C SER A 30 -6.97 -7.98 7.40
N LEU A 31 -6.00 -7.45 6.66
CA LEU A 31 -5.51 -7.94 5.37
C LEU A 31 -6.63 -8.10 4.31
N SER A 32 -7.79 -7.50 4.57
CA SER A 32 -8.91 -7.51 3.63
C SER A 32 -8.74 -6.42 2.60
N GLY A 33 -9.03 -6.75 1.35
CA GLY A 33 -9.27 -5.78 0.29
C GLY A 33 -10.66 -5.13 0.46
N GLY A 34 -10.93 -4.07 -0.27
CA GLY A 34 -12.21 -3.38 -0.28
C GLY A 34 -12.07 -1.89 0.05
N PRO A 35 -13.18 -1.22 0.36
CA PRO A 35 -13.15 0.21 0.71
C PRO A 35 -12.32 0.45 1.98
N LEU A 36 -11.50 1.51 1.93
CA LEU A 36 -10.58 1.90 3.01
C LEU A 36 -10.95 3.29 3.52
N ALA A 37 -10.97 3.47 4.84
CA ALA A 37 -11.25 4.78 5.41
C ALA A 37 -10.04 5.73 5.30
N PRO A 38 -10.25 7.06 5.17
CA PRO A 38 -9.21 8.05 5.44
C PRO A 38 -8.58 7.81 6.82
N GLY A 39 -7.26 7.93 6.94
CA GLY A 39 -6.52 7.63 8.16
C GLY A 39 -6.22 6.15 8.40
N ALA A 40 -6.74 5.22 7.59
CA ALA A 40 -6.43 3.80 7.72
C ALA A 40 -4.96 3.52 7.39
N ILE A 41 -4.37 2.58 8.13
CA ILE A 41 -3.08 1.98 7.75
C ILE A 41 -3.34 0.93 6.67
N VAL A 42 -2.58 1.01 5.59
CA VAL A 42 -2.70 0.12 4.44
C VAL A 42 -1.41 -0.63 4.19
N SER A 43 -1.53 -1.87 3.73
CA SER A 43 -0.44 -2.66 3.17
C SER A 43 -0.60 -2.71 1.65
N ILE A 44 0.46 -2.37 0.95
CA ILE A 44 0.53 -2.33 -0.51
C ILE A 44 1.51 -3.42 -0.93
N PHE A 45 1.08 -4.30 -1.82
CA PHE A 45 1.86 -5.45 -2.28
C PHE A 45 2.04 -5.37 -3.79
N ALA A 46 3.27 -5.54 -4.24
CA ALA A 46 3.66 -5.82 -5.63
C ALA A 46 5.12 -6.28 -5.65
N SER A 47 5.61 -6.76 -6.78
CA SER A 47 7.02 -7.11 -6.94
C SER A 47 7.87 -5.86 -7.19
N ASN A 48 9.10 -5.86 -6.68
CA ASN A 48 10.11 -4.83 -6.95
C ASN A 48 9.71 -3.38 -6.56
N LEU A 49 8.88 -3.22 -5.52
CA LEU A 49 8.45 -1.90 -5.02
C LEU A 49 9.62 -1.03 -4.53
N ALA A 50 10.66 -1.65 -3.96
CA ALA A 50 11.84 -0.94 -3.51
C ALA A 50 13.11 -1.78 -3.71
N SER A 51 14.26 -1.12 -3.82
CA SER A 51 15.58 -1.77 -3.95
C SER A 51 16.12 -2.26 -2.60
N GLN A 52 15.67 -1.66 -1.49
CA GLN A 52 16.11 -1.97 -0.13
C GLN A 52 14.97 -1.82 0.87
N THR A 53 15.13 -2.47 2.02
CA THR A 53 14.19 -2.32 3.14
C THR A 53 14.51 -1.05 3.93
N ALA A 54 13.47 -0.28 4.28
CA ALA A 54 13.58 0.88 5.14
C ALA A 54 12.38 0.96 6.09
N VAL A 55 12.62 1.47 7.30
CA VAL A 55 11.61 1.69 8.35
C VAL A 55 11.61 3.17 8.69
N ALA A 56 10.43 3.74 8.96
CA ALA A 56 10.33 5.12 9.39
C ALA A 56 11.15 5.36 10.67
N PRO A 57 12.01 6.38 10.71
CA PRO A 57 12.83 6.67 11.90
C PRO A 57 11.97 7.13 13.08
N ASP A 58 10.81 7.71 12.81
CA ASP A 58 9.82 8.13 13.80
C ASP A 58 8.43 7.62 13.39
N ALA A 59 7.89 6.69 14.16
CA ALA A 59 6.57 6.13 13.94
C ALA A 59 5.43 7.11 14.28
N ALA A 60 5.67 8.11 15.11
CA ALA A 60 4.68 9.14 15.43
C ALA A 60 4.52 10.15 14.28
N ASN A 61 5.57 10.35 13.50
CA ASN A 61 5.57 11.27 12.36
C ASN A 61 6.29 10.65 11.15
N PRO A 62 5.71 9.59 10.53
CA PRO A 62 6.37 8.93 9.43
C PRO A 62 6.50 9.84 8.21
N PRO A 63 7.60 9.75 7.45
CA PRO A 63 7.86 10.58 6.30
C PRO A 63 6.96 10.22 5.11
N THR A 64 6.83 11.13 4.13
CA THR A 64 6.17 10.87 2.85
C THR A 64 7.10 10.27 1.80
N THR A 65 8.41 10.21 2.10
CA THR A 65 9.43 9.56 1.27
C THR A 65 10.28 8.67 2.16
N LEU A 66 10.38 7.39 1.85
CA LEU A 66 11.15 6.42 2.63
C LEU A 66 11.89 5.47 1.69
N GLY A 67 13.21 5.33 1.84
CA GLY A 67 14.03 4.50 0.95
C GLY A 67 13.93 4.87 -0.53
N GLY A 68 13.67 6.14 -0.85
CA GLY A 68 13.46 6.61 -2.22
C GLY A 68 12.07 6.33 -2.78
N VAL A 69 11.16 5.77 -1.97
CA VAL A 69 9.78 5.45 -2.37
C VAL A 69 8.84 6.55 -1.92
N GLN A 70 7.88 6.89 -2.77
CA GLN A 70 6.75 7.78 -2.51
C GLN A 70 5.45 7.09 -2.93
N VAL A 71 4.38 7.31 -2.18
CA VAL A 71 3.05 6.79 -2.50
C VAL A 71 2.05 7.93 -2.48
N THR A 72 1.18 7.98 -3.50
CA THR A 72 0.13 8.99 -3.61
C THR A 72 -1.21 8.35 -3.97
N VAL A 73 -2.30 9.00 -3.55
CA VAL A 73 -3.66 8.74 -4.01
C VAL A 73 -4.21 10.08 -4.53
N GLY A 74 -4.45 10.16 -5.84
CA GLY A 74 -4.66 11.45 -6.50
C GLY A 74 -3.45 12.38 -6.23
N THR A 75 -3.68 13.54 -5.63
CA THR A 75 -2.64 14.49 -5.23
C THR A 75 -2.18 14.33 -3.78
N ALA A 76 -2.83 13.48 -2.99
CA ALA A 76 -2.53 13.30 -1.58
C ALA A 76 -1.39 12.29 -1.38
N SER A 77 -0.33 12.70 -0.66
CA SER A 77 0.80 11.81 -0.35
C SER A 77 0.53 11.02 0.92
N LEU A 78 0.87 9.72 0.90
CA LEU A 78 0.80 8.85 2.07
C LEU A 78 2.07 9.00 2.91
N ARG A 79 1.94 8.80 4.23
CA ARG A 79 3.07 8.68 5.14
C ARG A 79 3.47 7.22 5.27
N LEU A 80 4.77 6.94 5.17
CA LEU A 80 5.31 5.59 5.01
C LEU A 80 5.94 5.10 6.32
N TYR A 81 5.46 3.98 6.85
CA TYR A 81 6.03 3.31 8.02
C TYR A 81 7.14 2.33 7.65
N PHE A 82 6.92 1.61 6.55
CA PHE A 82 7.79 0.52 6.13
C PHE A 82 7.79 0.41 4.61
N VAL A 83 8.94 0.11 4.06
CA VAL A 83 9.14 -0.16 2.63
C VAL A 83 10.04 -1.38 2.50
N SER A 84 9.69 -2.29 1.63
CA SER A 84 10.53 -3.42 1.22
C SER A 84 10.33 -3.71 -0.25
N ARG A 85 11.05 -4.72 -0.74
CA ARG A 85 10.95 -5.12 -2.14
C ARG A 85 9.52 -5.46 -2.57
N ASN A 86 8.71 -6.04 -1.68
CA ASN A 86 7.40 -6.57 -2.05
C ASN A 86 6.23 -6.00 -1.21
N GLN A 87 6.53 -5.11 -0.25
CA GLN A 87 5.52 -4.56 0.64
C GLN A 87 5.85 -3.14 1.06
N ILE A 88 4.83 -2.30 1.10
CA ILE A 88 4.87 -0.96 1.71
C ILE A 88 3.72 -0.89 2.72
N ASN A 89 4.01 -0.39 3.94
CA ASN A 89 2.99 -0.03 4.92
C ASN A 89 2.92 1.49 5.03
N ALA A 90 1.73 2.03 4.86
CA ALA A 90 1.51 3.47 4.81
C ALA A 90 0.19 3.84 5.48
N VAL A 91 0.02 5.11 5.82
CA VAL A 91 -1.26 5.65 6.30
C VAL A 91 -1.89 6.52 5.22
N LEU A 92 -3.17 6.28 4.93
CA LEU A 92 -3.97 7.14 4.07
C LEU A 92 -4.15 8.51 4.75
N PRO A 93 -3.92 9.62 4.04
CA PRO A 93 -4.15 10.94 4.63
C PRO A 93 -5.65 11.16 4.90
N LEU A 94 -5.97 11.93 5.94
CA LEU A 94 -7.35 12.23 6.32
C LEU A 94 -8.12 12.99 5.23
N ASN A 95 -7.40 13.72 4.38
CA ASN A 95 -7.95 14.46 3.24
C ASN A 95 -7.84 13.67 1.91
N ALA A 96 -7.68 12.34 1.97
CA ALA A 96 -7.67 11.52 0.77
C ALA A 96 -9.00 11.66 0.01
N PRO A 97 -8.97 11.80 -1.34
CA PRO A 97 -10.17 11.92 -2.13
C PRO A 97 -11.02 10.65 -2.04
N LEU A 98 -12.33 10.81 -1.79
CA LEU A 98 -13.26 9.69 -1.67
C LEU A 98 -13.60 9.06 -3.03
N GLY A 99 -14.15 7.84 -2.98
CA GLY A 99 -14.56 7.07 -4.15
C GLY A 99 -13.44 6.24 -4.76
N ALA A 100 -13.63 5.84 -6.01
CA ALA A 100 -12.63 5.10 -6.77
C ALA A 100 -11.46 6.02 -7.15
N GLN A 101 -10.25 5.62 -6.77
CA GLN A 101 -9.02 6.37 -6.96
C GLN A 101 -7.95 5.47 -7.57
N THR A 102 -6.88 6.08 -8.06
CA THR A 102 -5.64 5.38 -8.43
C THR A 102 -4.59 5.66 -7.37
N LEU A 103 -4.07 4.59 -6.77
CA LEU A 103 -2.88 4.64 -5.94
C LEU A 103 -1.65 4.52 -6.83
N THR A 104 -0.68 5.40 -6.64
CA THR A 104 0.57 5.42 -7.40
C THR A 104 1.75 5.29 -6.45
N VAL A 105 2.61 4.32 -6.71
CA VAL A 105 3.91 4.15 -6.06
C VAL A 105 5.00 4.60 -7.02
N LYS A 106 5.81 5.56 -6.62
CA LYS A 106 7.04 5.97 -7.33
C LYS A 106 8.24 5.50 -6.53
N SER A 107 9.14 4.79 -7.17
CA SER A 107 10.37 4.26 -6.55
C SER A 107 11.54 4.31 -7.54
N PRO A 108 12.78 4.09 -7.08
CA PRO A 108 13.93 3.91 -7.98
C PRO A 108 13.76 2.74 -8.96
N SER A 109 12.92 1.76 -8.63
CA SER A 109 12.63 0.59 -9.48
C SER A 109 11.59 0.87 -10.57
N GLY A 110 10.85 1.98 -10.46
CA GLY A 110 9.81 2.35 -11.43
C GLY A 110 8.57 2.97 -10.80
N THR A 111 7.53 3.09 -11.62
CA THR A 111 6.22 3.58 -11.19
C THR A 111 5.20 2.45 -11.31
N PHE A 112 4.47 2.21 -10.22
CA PHE A 112 3.42 1.19 -10.11
C PHE A 112 2.09 1.87 -9.83
N THR A 113 1.01 1.38 -10.40
CA THR A 113 -0.33 1.92 -10.17
C THR A 113 -1.32 0.81 -9.91
N GLY A 114 -2.32 1.08 -9.08
CA GLY A 114 -3.39 0.14 -8.79
C GLY A 114 -4.65 0.85 -8.32
N PRO A 115 -5.81 0.21 -8.46
CA PRO A 115 -7.08 0.78 -8.00
C PRO A 115 -7.16 0.74 -6.46
N ILE A 116 -7.81 1.75 -5.89
CA ILE A 116 -8.18 1.82 -4.48
C ILE A 116 -9.54 2.50 -4.37
N THR A 117 -10.37 2.03 -3.45
CA THR A 117 -11.63 2.72 -3.12
C THR A 117 -11.52 3.30 -1.72
N ILE A 118 -11.79 4.59 -1.58
CA ILE A 118 -11.76 5.30 -0.30
C ILE A 118 -13.18 5.69 0.08
N ASP A 119 -13.61 5.24 1.25
CA ASP A 119 -14.95 5.47 1.77
C ASP A 119 -14.87 5.91 3.24
N ALA A 120 -15.45 7.07 3.54
CA ALA A 120 -15.46 7.61 4.90
C ALA A 120 -16.29 6.75 5.88
N SER A 121 -17.20 5.91 5.36
CA SER A 121 -18.01 4.98 6.16
C SER A 121 -17.39 3.59 6.31
N ALA A 122 -16.22 3.34 5.69
CA ALA A 122 -15.53 2.05 5.81
C ALA A 122 -15.15 1.76 7.26
N ALA A 123 -15.41 0.52 7.70
CA ALA A 123 -15.07 0.10 9.06
C ALA A 123 -13.54 0.01 9.25
N PRO A 124 -13.00 0.50 10.37
CA PRO A 124 -11.58 0.32 10.67
C PRO A 124 -11.27 -1.16 10.91
N GLY A 125 -10.11 -1.61 10.43
CA GLY A 125 -9.57 -2.92 10.80
C GLY A 125 -8.96 -2.88 12.20
N LEU A 126 -9.12 -3.97 12.95
CA LEU A 126 -8.41 -4.19 14.21
C LEU A 126 -7.27 -5.17 13.97
N PHE A 127 -6.10 -4.86 14.50
CA PHE A 127 -4.99 -5.81 14.50
C PHE A 127 -5.33 -7.01 15.36
N SER A 128 -5.15 -8.21 14.84
CA SER A 128 -5.32 -9.45 15.59
C SER A 128 -4.03 -9.89 16.25
N MET A 129 -4.12 -10.68 17.32
CA MET A 129 -2.96 -11.25 18.00
C MET A 129 -2.15 -12.19 17.11
N THR A 130 -2.79 -12.78 16.12
CA THR A 130 -2.18 -13.69 15.14
C THR A 130 -1.62 -12.96 13.90
N GLY A 131 -1.94 -11.67 13.73
CA GLY A 131 -1.49 -10.85 12.60
C GLY A 131 -2.19 -11.18 11.27
N ASP A 132 -3.20 -12.07 11.28
CA ASP A 132 -3.93 -12.55 10.10
C ASP A 132 -5.30 -11.88 9.91
N GLY A 133 -5.64 -10.93 10.77
CA GLY A 133 -6.94 -10.25 10.76
C GLY A 133 -8.09 -11.08 11.33
N THR A 134 -7.81 -12.28 11.86
CA THR A 134 -8.81 -13.18 12.42
C THR A 134 -8.69 -13.32 13.93
N ARG A 135 -9.74 -13.88 14.60
CA ARG A 135 -9.78 -14.17 16.03
C ARG A 135 -9.71 -12.92 16.92
N HIS A 136 -8.95 -13.02 18.02
CA HIS A 136 -8.91 -11.98 19.05
C HIS A 136 -8.11 -10.76 18.59
N GLY A 137 -8.64 -9.56 18.83
CA GLY A 137 -7.92 -8.32 18.58
C GLY A 137 -6.65 -8.22 19.45
N ALA A 138 -5.60 -7.62 18.92
CA ALA A 138 -4.40 -7.28 19.67
C ALA A 138 -4.68 -6.06 20.56
N ILE A 139 -5.56 -6.25 21.55
CA ILE A 139 -6.01 -5.21 22.47
C ILE A 139 -5.25 -5.39 23.78
N VAL A 140 -4.71 -4.30 24.29
CA VAL A 140 -3.99 -4.26 25.57
C VAL A 140 -4.84 -3.55 26.59
N ASP A 141 -4.99 -4.16 27.75
CA ASP A 141 -5.57 -3.48 28.92
C ASP A 141 -4.68 -2.33 29.34
N ALA A 142 -5.24 -1.13 29.43
CA ALA A 142 -4.48 0.10 29.69
C ALA A 142 -3.88 0.17 31.11
N LEU A 143 -4.41 -0.61 32.06
CA LEU A 143 -3.95 -0.64 33.45
C LEU A 143 -2.94 -1.75 33.70
N THR A 144 -3.17 -2.92 33.14
CA THR A 144 -2.35 -4.12 33.40
C THR A 144 -1.35 -4.42 32.29
N PHE A 145 -1.47 -3.76 31.12
CA PHE A 145 -0.69 -3.99 29.90
C PHE A 145 -0.72 -5.46 29.43
N ARG A 146 -1.78 -6.19 29.79
CA ARG A 146 -1.96 -7.58 29.35
C ARG A 146 -2.72 -7.66 28.05
N LEU A 147 -2.22 -8.49 27.16
CA LEU A 147 -2.95 -8.95 25.97
C LEU A 147 -3.96 -10.03 26.42
N GLY A 148 -5.18 -9.98 25.89
CA GLY A 148 -6.16 -10.99 26.24
C GLY A 148 -7.43 -10.94 25.38
N ALA A 149 -8.24 -11.99 25.51
CA ALA A 149 -9.58 -11.99 25.00
C ALA A 149 -10.46 -11.21 25.99
N PHE A 150 -10.96 -10.07 25.54
CA PHE A 150 -11.95 -9.29 26.30
C PHE A 150 -13.34 -9.79 25.94
N SER A 151 -14.19 -9.95 26.94
CA SER A 151 -15.59 -10.33 26.72
C SER A 151 -16.52 -9.14 27.01
N ALA A 152 -17.68 -9.12 26.34
CA ALA A 152 -18.69 -8.10 26.58
C ALA A 152 -19.24 -8.11 28.02
N SER A 153 -19.15 -9.25 28.74
CA SER A 153 -19.54 -9.42 30.14
C SER A 153 -18.47 -8.96 31.14
N ALA A 154 -17.23 -8.72 30.67
CA ALA A 154 -16.14 -8.20 31.48
C ALA A 154 -15.39 -7.13 30.65
N PRO A 155 -16.03 -5.96 30.41
CA PRO A 155 -15.39 -4.91 29.65
C PRO A 155 -14.16 -4.38 30.40
N VAL A 156 -13.13 -4.05 29.65
CA VAL A 156 -11.94 -3.34 30.17
C VAL A 156 -12.39 -1.95 30.62
N ARG A 157 -12.03 -1.56 31.81
CA ARG A 157 -12.27 -0.22 32.36
C ARG A 157 -11.06 0.66 32.14
#